data_f32f1a23d7e49506595a56025beb2a4c
#
_entry.id   f32f1a23d7e49506595a56025beb2a4c
#
_cell.length_a   1.000
_cell.length_b   1.000
_cell.length_c   1.000
_cell.angle_alpha   90.00
_cell.angle_beta   90.00
_cell.angle_gamma   90.00
#
_symmetry.space_group_name_H-M   'P 1'
#
loop_
_entity.id
_entity.type
_entity.pdbx_description
1 polymer ?
#
loop_
_entity_poly.entity_id
_entity_poly.type
_entity_poly.pdbx_seq_one_letter_code
_entity_poly.pdbx_strand_id
1 'polypeptide(L)'
;MIGITALTNQQELTWQAENGNASIKSDAPLEIIKAESHEVKGVIDPTSKSFSFSIRMNSFKGFNSEIQQSHFLENYIEVEKYPKATFKGKLIEDIPFDVPGTYSVRAKGNLDIHGVIKERIIRGTLIIRKDSARVQSTFYVPLADHGITIPKIVMQKIAEQISVDIDIEFMAVAK
;
A
#
# COMPACT_ATOMS: atom_id res chain seq x y z
N MET A 1 -33.02 23.00 38.45
CA MET A 1 -32.67 23.05 37.02
C MET A 1 -31.63 21.97 36.79
N ILE A 2 -32.05 20.79 36.31
CA ILE A 2 -31.17 19.63 36.11
C ILE A 2 -30.68 19.72 34.67
N GLY A 3 -29.40 20.01 34.51
CA GLY A 3 -28.75 20.02 33.20
C GLY A 3 -28.55 18.59 32.68
N ILE A 4 -29.32 18.21 31.68
CA ILE A 4 -29.09 16.98 30.94
C ILE A 4 -27.85 17.20 30.05
N THR A 5 -26.70 16.71 30.48
CA THR A 5 -25.53 16.59 29.64
C THR A 5 -25.82 15.50 28.62
N ALA A 6 -26.18 15.85 27.40
CA ALA A 6 -26.27 14.91 26.30
C ALA A 6 -24.86 14.37 26.05
N LEU A 7 -24.62 13.13 26.47
CA LEU A 7 -23.47 12.35 26.00
C LEU A 7 -23.69 12.11 24.50
N THR A 8 -23.08 12.94 23.66
CA THR A 8 -22.95 12.63 22.24
C THR A 8 -22.05 11.42 22.14
N ASN A 9 -22.67 10.27 21.93
CA ASN A 9 -21.97 9.03 21.60
C ASN A 9 -21.33 9.25 20.22
N GLN A 10 -20.12 9.77 20.19
CA GLN A 10 -19.38 9.95 18.96
C GLN A 10 -18.98 8.55 18.49
N GLN A 11 -19.69 8.04 17.49
CA GLN A 11 -19.46 6.73 16.92
C GLN A 11 -18.04 6.70 16.34
N GLU A 12 -17.19 5.82 16.86
CA GLU A 12 -15.84 5.64 16.34
C GLU A 12 -15.91 5.06 14.93
N LEU A 13 -15.21 5.71 13.99
CA LEU A 13 -15.15 5.30 12.60
C LEU A 13 -13.78 4.73 12.28
N THR A 14 -13.76 3.75 11.38
CA THR A 14 -12.58 3.32 10.63
C THR A 14 -12.77 3.64 9.16
N TRP A 15 -11.67 3.82 8.46
CA TRP A 15 -11.65 3.99 7.03
C TRP A 15 -11.22 2.67 6.40
N GLN A 16 -12.04 2.12 5.51
CA GLN A 16 -11.82 0.79 4.92
C GLN A 16 -11.84 0.84 3.41
N ALA A 17 -10.96 0.06 2.79
CA ALA A 17 -10.86 -0.14 1.34
C ALA A 17 -10.67 -1.61 1.01
N GLU A 18 -11.32 -2.09 -0.06
CA GLU A 18 -11.27 -3.48 -0.53
C GLU A 18 -10.64 -3.62 -1.93
N ASN A 19 -10.73 -2.56 -2.75
CA ASN A 19 -10.39 -2.60 -4.17
C ASN A 19 -9.46 -1.43 -4.57
N GLY A 20 -8.43 -1.19 -3.76
CA GLY A 20 -7.44 -0.17 -4.06
C GLY A 20 -6.53 -0.58 -5.22
N ASN A 21 -6.00 0.41 -5.93
CA ASN A 21 -5.10 0.22 -7.04
C ASN A 21 -3.64 0.27 -6.59
N ALA A 22 -2.85 -0.67 -7.09
CA ALA A 22 -1.40 -0.65 -7.02
C ALA A 22 -0.82 -0.91 -8.41
N SER A 23 0.11 -0.07 -8.83
CA SER A 23 0.89 -0.28 -10.06
C SER A 23 2.35 -0.45 -9.70
N ILE A 24 3.01 -1.40 -10.31
CA ILE A 24 4.45 -1.62 -10.20
C ILE A 24 5.13 -1.40 -11.54
N LYS A 25 6.33 -0.82 -11.52
CA LYS A 25 7.13 -0.58 -12.70
C LYS A 25 8.59 -0.92 -12.45
N SER A 26 9.14 -1.79 -13.27
CA SER A 26 10.57 -2.01 -13.43
C SER A 26 11.04 -1.26 -14.68
N ASP A 27 11.88 -0.27 -14.51
CA ASP A 27 12.43 0.56 -15.59
C ASP A 27 13.91 0.23 -15.76
N ALA A 28 14.20 -0.77 -16.55
CA ALA A 28 15.56 -1.24 -16.82
C ALA A 28 16.06 -0.76 -18.19
N PRO A 29 17.39 -0.77 -18.44
CA PRO A 29 17.95 -0.25 -19.70
C PRO A 29 17.39 -0.89 -20.96
N LEU A 30 17.08 -2.19 -20.93
CA LEU A 30 16.61 -2.93 -22.10
C LEU A 30 15.12 -3.27 -22.07
N GLU A 31 14.44 -3.10 -20.94
CA GLU A 31 13.04 -3.49 -20.84
C GLU A 31 12.31 -2.70 -19.77
N ILE A 32 11.08 -2.29 -20.08
CA ILE A 32 10.13 -1.72 -19.13
C ILE A 32 9.07 -2.78 -18.87
N ILE A 33 8.91 -3.15 -17.58
CA ILE A 33 7.89 -4.09 -17.11
C ILE A 33 6.92 -3.32 -16.24
N LYS A 34 5.62 -3.48 -16.52
CA LYS A 34 4.55 -2.90 -15.71
C LYS A 34 3.55 -3.98 -15.35
N ALA A 35 2.97 -3.87 -14.18
CA ALA A 35 1.82 -4.67 -13.77
C ALA A 35 0.95 -3.89 -12.79
N GLU A 36 -0.31 -4.23 -12.74
CA GLU A 36 -1.31 -3.56 -11.91
C GLU A 36 -2.15 -4.56 -11.15
N SER A 37 -2.60 -4.16 -9.98
CA SER A 37 -3.58 -4.88 -9.18
C SER A 37 -4.66 -3.91 -8.72
N HIS A 38 -5.89 -4.40 -8.64
CA HIS A 38 -7.06 -3.68 -8.10
C HIS A 38 -7.55 -4.33 -6.79
N GLU A 39 -6.67 -5.00 -6.06
CA GLU A 39 -7.01 -5.77 -4.88
C GLU A 39 -6.27 -5.33 -3.61
N VAL A 40 -5.83 -4.07 -3.56
CA VAL A 40 -5.26 -3.52 -2.32
C VAL A 40 -6.38 -3.36 -1.31
N LYS A 41 -6.20 -4.00 -0.14
CA LYS A 41 -7.07 -3.82 1.02
C LYS A 41 -6.39 -2.92 2.02
N GLY A 42 -7.17 -2.05 2.65
CA GLY A 42 -6.65 -1.12 3.63
C GLY A 42 -7.64 -0.82 4.73
N VAL A 43 -7.09 -0.57 5.91
CA VAL A 43 -7.82 -0.04 7.07
C VAL A 43 -6.98 1.06 7.69
N ILE A 44 -7.61 2.19 7.98
CA ILE A 44 -7.03 3.28 8.76
C ILE A 44 -7.94 3.53 9.97
N ASP A 45 -7.35 3.53 11.15
CA ASP A 45 -8.02 3.92 12.39
C ASP A 45 -7.60 5.34 12.77
N PRO A 46 -8.48 6.34 12.64
CA PRO A 46 -8.16 7.73 12.96
C PRO A 46 -7.79 7.93 14.43
N THR A 47 -8.41 7.18 15.34
CA THR A 47 -8.22 7.33 16.79
C THR A 47 -6.80 6.95 17.21
N SER A 48 -6.32 5.79 16.76
CA SER A 48 -4.98 5.29 17.05
C SER A 48 -3.92 5.75 16.06
N LYS A 49 -4.34 6.38 14.94
CA LYS A 49 -3.52 6.71 13.76
C LYS A 49 -2.88 5.47 13.09
N SER A 50 -3.35 4.28 13.43
CA SER A 50 -2.83 3.05 12.88
C SER A 50 -3.41 2.75 11.50
N PHE A 51 -2.62 2.07 10.69
CA PHE A 51 -3.05 1.58 9.38
C PHE A 51 -2.56 0.15 9.15
N SER A 52 -3.27 -0.55 8.28
CA SER A 52 -2.88 -1.86 7.77
C SER A 52 -3.29 -1.97 6.31
N PHE A 53 -2.32 -2.21 5.44
CA PHE A 53 -2.53 -2.47 4.02
C PHE A 53 -2.06 -3.88 3.67
N SER A 54 -2.75 -4.51 2.74
CA SER A 54 -2.34 -5.81 2.20
C SER A 54 -2.71 -5.94 0.73
N ILE A 55 -1.90 -6.71 -0.02
CA ILE A 55 -2.15 -7.03 -1.41
C ILE A 55 -1.72 -8.48 -1.67
N ARG A 56 -2.51 -9.21 -2.45
CA ARG A 56 -2.12 -10.53 -2.93
C ARG A 56 -1.19 -10.39 -4.13
N MET A 57 -0.04 -11.05 -4.09
CA MET A 57 0.97 -10.93 -5.15
C MET A 57 0.50 -11.52 -6.48
N ASN A 58 -0.34 -12.56 -6.45
CA ASN A 58 -0.92 -13.15 -7.66
C ASN A 58 -2.02 -12.30 -8.33
N SER A 59 -2.42 -11.18 -7.71
CA SER A 59 -3.41 -10.26 -8.29
C SER A 59 -2.80 -9.31 -9.32
N PHE A 60 -1.49 -9.19 -9.40
CA PHE A 60 -0.83 -8.35 -10.41
C PHE A 60 -0.98 -8.91 -11.82
N LYS A 61 -1.42 -8.07 -12.76
CA LYS A 61 -1.67 -8.37 -14.18
C LYS A 61 -1.04 -7.30 -15.07
N GLY A 62 -0.92 -7.60 -16.36
CA GLY A 62 -0.42 -6.64 -17.35
C GLY A 62 1.06 -6.74 -17.65
N PHE A 63 1.71 -7.82 -17.23
CA PHE A 63 3.09 -8.14 -17.64
C PHE A 63 3.21 -8.26 -19.16
N ASN A 64 4.42 -8.09 -19.70
CA ASN A 64 4.66 -8.17 -21.15
C ASN A 64 4.37 -9.57 -21.74
N SER A 65 4.43 -10.62 -20.92
CA SER A 65 4.12 -12.00 -21.30
C SER A 65 3.69 -12.84 -20.10
N GLU A 66 3.04 -13.97 -20.36
CA GLU A 66 2.68 -14.95 -19.33
C GLU A 66 3.91 -15.56 -18.65
N ILE A 67 4.99 -15.79 -19.42
CA ILE A 67 6.27 -16.27 -18.89
C ILE A 67 6.85 -15.25 -17.90
N GLN A 68 6.80 -13.98 -18.23
CA GLN A 68 7.28 -12.92 -17.33
C GLN A 68 6.46 -12.85 -16.04
N GLN A 69 5.13 -13.02 -16.13
CA GLN A 69 4.26 -13.11 -14.96
C GLN A 69 4.59 -14.34 -14.10
N SER A 70 4.81 -15.51 -14.72
CA SER A 70 5.22 -16.72 -13.99
C SER A 70 6.55 -16.55 -13.29
N HIS A 71 7.55 -15.94 -13.95
CA HIS A 71 8.84 -15.65 -13.32
C HIS A 71 8.69 -14.69 -12.12
N PHE A 72 7.85 -13.67 -12.25
CA PHE A 72 7.55 -12.77 -11.13
C PHE A 72 6.99 -13.54 -9.94
N LEU A 73 5.99 -14.38 -10.17
CA LEU A 73 5.30 -15.10 -9.10
C LEU A 73 6.14 -16.23 -8.50
N GLU A 74 6.81 -16.99 -9.32
CA GLU A 74 7.47 -18.23 -8.90
C GLU A 74 8.93 -18.00 -8.49
N ASN A 75 9.68 -17.20 -9.26
CA ASN A 75 11.12 -17.08 -9.08
C ASN A 75 11.52 -15.86 -8.24
N TYR A 76 10.77 -14.75 -8.32
CA TYR A 76 11.11 -13.52 -7.59
C TYR A 76 10.33 -13.39 -6.29
N ILE A 77 9.03 -13.53 -6.31
CA ILE A 77 8.16 -13.39 -5.13
C ILE A 77 8.05 -14.70 -4.36
N GLU A 78 8.20 -15.86 -5.02
CA GLU A 78 7.93 -17.17 -4.42
C GLU A 78 6.54 -17.23 -3.78
N VAL A 79 5.51 -16.95 -4.59
CA VAL A 79 4.14 -16.68 -4.16
C VAL A 79 3.50 -17.79 -3.32
N GLU A 80 3.93 -19.04 -3.50
CA GLU A 80 3.48 -20.16 -2.67
C GLU A 80 3.91 -20.02 -1.20
N LYS A 81 5.07 -19.42 -0.96
CA LYS A 81 5.58 -19.15 0.40
C LYS A 81 5.14 -17.79 0.92
N TYR A 82 5.12 -16.78 0.04
CA TYR A 82 4.89 -15.38 0.37
C TYR A 82 3.76 -14.79 -0.47
N PRO A 83 2.50 -15.22 -0.23
CA PRO A 83 1.37 -14.87 -1.09
C PRO A 83 0.94 -13.41 -1.03
N LYS A 84 1.35 -12.68 0.03
CA LYS A 84 0.93 -11.30 0.28
C LYS A 84 2.12 -10.41 0.58
N ALA A 85 2.00 -9.14 0.17
CA ALA A 85 2.77 -8.05 0.74
C ALA A 85 1.87 -7.26 1.72
N THR A 86 2.46 -6.74 2.80
CA THR A 86 1.74 -5.96 3.81
C THR A 86 2.53 -4.73 4.23
N PHE A 87 1.82 -3.67 4.58
CA PHE A 87 2.41 -2.49 5.20
C PHE A 87 1.56 -2.07 6.39
N LYS A 88 2.15 -2.10 7.59
CA LYS A 88 1.43 -1.84 8.85
C LYS A 88 2.22 -0.88 9.72
N GLY A 89 1.53 0.07 10.32
CA GLY A 89 2.18 1.05 11.18
C GLY A 89 1.26 2.17 11.62
N LYS A 90 1.85 3.36 11.77
CA LYS A 90 1.12 4.57 12.19
C LYS A 90 1.47 5.78 11.33
N LEU A 91 0.51 6.67 11.17
CA LEU A 91 0.74 7.99 10.61
C LEU A 91 1.55 8.83 11.60
N ILE A 92 2.51 9.59 11.10
CA ILE A 92 3.35 10.47 11.92
C ILE A 92 2.58 11.74 12.27
N GLU A 93 1.88 12.32 11.28
CA GLU A 93 1.11 13.55 11.46
C GLU A 93 -0.20 13.31 12.20
N ASP A 94 -0.67 14.32 12.92
CA ASP A 94 -2.02 14.38 13.47
C ASP A 94 -2.95 14.95 12.40
N ILE A 95 -3.77 14.09 11.82
CA ILE A 95 -4.68 14.44 10.74
C ILE A 95 -6.11 14.59 11.30
N PRO A 96 -6.78 15.73 11.05
CA PRO A 96 -8.18 15.90 11.41
C PRO A 96 -9.08 15.15 10.41
N PHE A 97 -9.36 13.89 10.66
CA PHE A 97 -10.16 13.05 9.75
C PHE A 97 -11.63 13.49 9.59
N ASP A 98 -12.08 14.40 10.41
CA ASP A 98 -13.40 15.05 10.34
C ASP A 98 -13.41 16.35 9.54
N VAL A 99 -12.24 16.84 9.10
CA VAL A 99 -12.09 18.07 8.32
C VAL A 99 -11.73 17.74 6.87
N PRO A 100 -12.62 17.94 5.89
CA PRO A 100 -12.30 17.77 4.49
C PRO A 100 -11.10 18.62 4.05
N GLY A 101 -10.23 18.02 3.24
CA GLY A 101 -9.02 18.69 2.77
C GLY A 101 -8.00 17.72 2.20
N THR A 102 -6.88 18.27 1.77
CA THR A 102 -5.73 17.51 1.24
C THR A 102 -4.56 17.65 2.20
N TYR A 103 -4.06 16.53 2.68
CA TYR A 103 -3.02 16.45 3.70
C TYR A 103 -1.81 15.69 3.20
N SER A 104 -0.62 16.25 3.37
CA SER A 104 0.63 15.49 3.20
C SER A 104 0.86 14.63 4.43
N VAL A 105 1.09 13.35 4.23
CA VAL A 105 1.24 12.39 5.33
C VAL A 105 2.52 11.57 5.18
N ARG A 106 3.06 11.15 6.31
CA ARG A 106 4.13 10.15 6.40
C ARG A 106 3.63 8.96 7.20
N ALA A 107 3.68 7.81 6.56
CA ALA A 107 3.32 6.53 7.17
C ALA A 107 4.61 5.82 7.62
N LYS A 108 4.80 5.67 8.91
CA LYS A 108 5.90 4.88 9.47
C LYS A 108 5.41 3.49 9.81
N GLY A 109 6.02 2.47 9.24
CA GLY A 109 5.59 1.11 9.45
C GLY A 109 6.54 0.05 8.91
N ASN A 110 6.13 -1.18 9.06
CA ASN A 110 6.83 -2.37 8.59
C ASN A 110 6.26 -2.80 7.23
N LEU A 111 7.12 -2.76 6.21
CA LEU A 111 6.83 -3.27 4.88
C LEU A 111 7.36 -4.70 4.78
N ASP A 112 6.45 -5.66 4.62
CA ASP A 112 6.75 -7.07 4.44
C ASP A 112 6.53 -7.46 2.97
N ILE A 113 7.60 -7.81 2.30
CA ILE A 113 7.60 -8.35 0.93
C ILE A 113 8.55 -9.53 0.93
N HIS A 114 8.16 -10.63 0.29
CA HIS A 114 8.99 -11.83 0.19
C HIS A 114 9.44 -12.37 1.58
N GLY A 115 8.60 -12.21 2.60
CA GLY A 115 8.90 -12.61 3.98
C GLY A 115 9.98 -11.80 4.68
N VAL A 116 10.47 -10.72 4.08
CA VAL A 116 11.49 -9.84 4.66
C VAL A 116 10.85 -8.52 5.05
N ILE A 117 10.89 -8.22 6.35
CA ILE A 117 10.29 -7.03 6.93
C ILE A 117 11.33 -5.92 7.00
N LYS A 118 10.99 -4.75 6.44
CA LYS A 118 11.77 -3.52 6.55
C LYS A 118 10.93 -2.39 7.12
N GLU A 119 11.44 -1.70 8.14
CA GLU A 119 10.82 -0.45 8.60
C GLU A 119 11.02 0.63 7.54
N ARG A 120 9.93 1.29 7.16
CA ARG A 120 9.92 2.36 6.16
C ARG A 120 9.11 3.55 6.64
N ILE A 121 9.49 4.73 6.16
CA ILE A 121 8.64 5.93 6.17
C ILE A 121 8.27 6.22 4.73
N ILE A 122 6.99 6.01 4.41
CA ILE A 122 6.45 6.24 3.07
C ILE A 122 5.62 7.52 3.10
N ARG A 123 5.90 8.42 2.16
CA ARG A 123 5.16 9.68 2.00
C ARG A 123 3.97 9.47 1.09
N GLY A 124 2.90 10.19 1.36
CA GLY A 124 1.71 10.17 0.53
C GLY A 124 0.86 11.40 0.72
N THR A 125 -0.24 11.41 -0.02
CA THR A 125 -1.29 12.43 0.09
C THR A 125 -2.57 11.74 0.55
N LEU A 126 -3.20 12.30 1.57
CA LEU A 126 -4.50 11.88 2.06
C LEU A 126 -5.52 12.98 1.75
N ILE A 127 -6.50 12.65 0.92
CA ILE A 127 -7.59 13.56 0.54
C ILE A 127 -8.83 13.13 1.30
N ILE A 128 -9.27 13.94 2.26
CA ILE A 128 -10.44 13.67 3.09
C ILE A 128 -11.66 14.39 2.53
N ARG A 129 -12.74 13.68 2.39
CA ARG A 129 -14.09 14.14 2.07
C ARG A 129 -15.03 13.78 3.22
N LYS A 130 -16.31 14.13 3.10
CA LYS A 130 -17.29 13.88 4.17
C LYS A 130 -17.34 12.42 4.65
N ASP A 131 -17.49 11.47 3.71
CA ASP A 131 -17.70 10.05 4.00
C ASP A 131 -16.67 9.13 3.31
N SER A 132 -15.66 9.72 2.66
CA SER A 132 -14.61 9.01 1.96
C SER A 132 -13.26 9.69 2.13
N ALA A 133 -12.21 8.92 1.92
CA ALA A 133 -10.85 9.43 1.83
C ALA A 133 -10.10 8.73 0.71
N ARG A 134 -9.16 9.43 0.09
CA ARG A 134 -8.29 8.87 -0.95
C ARG A 134 -6.84 8.97 -0.53
N VAL A 135 -6.12 7.89 -0.65
CA VAL A 135 -4.67 7.81 -0.41
C VAL A 135 -3.96 7.66 -1.75
N GLN A 136 -2.99 8.52 -2.00
CA GLN A 136 -2.10 8.45 -3.15
C GLN A 136 -0.65 8.47 -2.67
N SER A 137 0.18 7.58 -3.21
CA SER A 137 1.60 7.51 -2.88
C SER A 137 2.40 6.92 -4.03
N THR A 138 3.61 7.42 -4.22
CA THR A 138 4.62 6.83 -5.10
C THR A 138 5.89 6.62 -4.29
N PHE A 139 6.43 5.41 -4.32
CA PHE A 139 7.67 5.08 -3.63
C PHE A 139 8.44 3.98 -4.38
N TYR A 140 9.69 3.76 -3.97
CA TYR A 140 10.54 2.73 -4.55
C TYR A 140 10.81 1.60 -3.57
N VAL A 141 10.85 0.39 -4.10
CA VAL A 141 11.21 -0.82 -3.37
C VAL A 141 12.50 -1.38 -3.95
N PRO A 142 13.64 -1.25 -3.23
CA PRO A 142 14.85 -1.95 -3.60
C PRO A 142 14.65 -3.46 -3.41
N LEU A 143 14.82 -4.24 -4.47
CA LEU A 143 14.59 -5.69 -4.44
C LEU A 143 15.53 -6.40 -3.45
N ALA A 144 16.78 -5.94 -3.36
CA ALA A 144 17.77 -6.49 -2.44
C ALA A 144 17.38 -6.34 -0.96
N ASP A 145 16.64 -5.28 -0.60
CA ASP A 145 16.15 -5.06 0.77
C ASP A 145 15.20 -6.17 1.23
N HIS A 146 14.54 -6.84 0.29
CA HIS A 146 13.59 -7.91 0.54
C HIS A 146 14.11 -9.30 0.11
N GLY A 147 15.43 -9.43 -0.04
CA GLY A 147 16.06 -10.71 -0.37
C GLY A 147 15.72 -11.23 -1.77
N ILE A 148 15.27 -10.35 -2.67
CA ILE A 148 14.97 -10.72 -4.05
C ILE A 148 16.22 -10.50 -4.89
N THR A 149 16.78 -11.58 -5.44
CA THR A 149 17.99 -11.56 -6.25
C THR A 149 17.64 -11.57 -7.73
N ILE A 150 18.24 -10.66 -8.49
CA ILE A 150 18.12 -10.60 -9.95
C ILE A 150 19.29 -11.39 -10.55
N PRO A 151 19.03 -12.45 -11.36
CA PRO A 151 20.10 -13.16 -12.07
C PRO A 151 20.88 -12.22 -12.99
N LYS A 152 22.21 -12.37 -13.03
CA LYS A 152 23.10 -11.52 -13.85
C LYS A 152 22.69 -11.45 -15.33
N ILE A 153 22.16 -12.55 -15.87
CA ILE A 153 21.76 -12.64 -17.28
C ILE A 153 20.59 -11.71 -17.63
N VAL A 154 19.77 -11.31 -16.64
CA VAL A 154 18.60 -10.43 -16.86
C VAL A 154 18.71 -9.07 -16.15
N MET A 155 19.86 -8.73 -15.57
CA MET A 155 20.02 -7.48 -14.81
C MET A 155 19.88 -6.20 -15.65
N GLN A 156 19.96 -6.29 -16.97
CA GLN A 156 19.64 -5.17 -17.87
C GLN A 156 18.16 -5.11 -18.25
N LYS A 157 17.38 -6.12 -17.88
CA LYS A 157 15.94 -6.22 -18.17
C LYS A 157 15.06 -6.04 -16.94
N ILE A 158 15.64 -6.11 -15.73
CA ILE A 158 14.93 -5.94 -14.46
C ILE A 158 15.68 -4.89 -13.64
N ALA A 159 14.95 -3.85 -13.21
CA ALA A 159 15.52 -2.80 -12.37
C ALA A 159 15.78 -3.31 -10.95
N GLU A 160 16.84 -2.80 -10.32
CA GLU A 160 17.16 -3.09 -8.92
C GLU A 160 16.15 -2.49 -7.94
N GLN A 161 15.46 -1.42 -8.35
CA GLN A 161 14.40 -0.76 -7.60
C GLN A 161 13.12 -0.74 -8.44
N ILE A 162 12.03 -1.15 -7.81
CA ILE A 162 10.70 -1.13 -8.43
C ILE A 162 9.96 0.12 -7.96
N SER A 163 9.44 0.90 -8.91
CA SER A 163 8.50 1.98 -8.61
C SER A 163 7.13 1.39 -8.27
N VAL A 164 6.54 1.88 -7.19
CA VAL A 164 5.19 1.48 -6.74
C VAL A 164 4.32 2.72 -6.64
N ASP A 165 3.20 2.71 -7.36
CA ASP A 165 2.16 3.73 -7.28
C ASP A 165 0.92 3.15 -6.60
N ILE A 166 0.42 3.84 -5.60
CA ILE A 166 -0.77 3.46 -4.84
C ILE A 166 -1.84 4.53 -5.01
N ASP A 167 -3.06 4.09 -5.28
CA ASP A 167 -4.25 4.93 -5.35
C ASP A 167 -5.44 4.17 -4.78
N ILE A 168 -5.89 4.56 -3.60
CA ILE A 168 -6.90 3.83 -2.84
C ILE A 168 -7.98 4.78 -2.36
N GLU A 169 -9.24 4.45 -2.64
CA GLU A 169 -10.42 5.11 -2.07
C GLU A 169 -10.92 4.33 -0.85
N PHE A 170 -11.11 5.03 0.25
CA PHE A 170 -11.62 4.51 1.51
C PHE A 170 -13.02 5.03 1.77
N MET A 171 -13.84 4.19 2.40
CA MET A 171 -15.14 4.58 2.94
C MET A 171 -15.11 4.53 4.46
N ALA A 172 -15.79 5.48 5.09
CA ALA A 172 -15.97 5.48 6.54
C ALA A 172 -16.94 4.38 6.95
N VAL A 173 -16.52 3.57 7.91
CA VAL A 173 -17.31 2.45 8.46
C VAL A 173 -17.34 2.55 9.98
N ALA A 174 -18.50 2.39 10.57
CA ALA A 174 -18.65 2.32 12.03
C ALA A 174 -17.90 1.10 12.60
N LYS A 175 -17.21 1.30 13.75
CA LYS A 175 -16.58 0.21 14.51
C LYS A 175 -17.63 -0.67 15.18
#